data_a5cd439928cf98f7d94b39e93321de08
#
_entry.id   a5cd439928cf98f7d94b39e93321de08
#
_cell.length_a   1.000
_cell.length_b   1.000
_cell.length_c   1.000
_cell.angle_alpha   90.00
_cell.angle_beta   90.00
_cell.angle_gamma   90.00
#
_symmetry.space_group_name_H-M   'P 1'
#
loop_
_entity.id
_entity.type
_entity.pdbx_description
1 polymer ?
#
loop_
_entity_poly.entity_id
_entity_poly.type
_entity_poly.pdbx_seq_one_letter_code
_entity_poly.pdbx_strand_id
1 'polypeptide(L)'
;MLSIWARFIDLSPAARVLILNGLTFNFGFYMLMPYLAGHLSENLGLAGWAVGLVLGIRVFSQQGLFLLGGLLGDRIGYRRAILIGCGVRCVGFAVFGFSESLTVLLLAACLSGFAGALFTPCAQAYLADECQDPQLRKQAFALHNMASTAGMLIGPLAGLLFISVDFSVTGSVSAGLFLVMTLVQWRFLPLKDLVSGEVPVTMLRQCLNMLQQWPFLRFALLAAAYPLLFHPLYLAVPAYSHAYGGGQQWITQVFVITALVGVLLQMPISSLRQRWMSEGQSMGIGLALMSVSYCLLAEPLSGLLGHHLAVQLMAGLFSLGSLMVLPLLSAHVPHYARRGQLAAYYGFFAGVGGLVALLSNVLIGRFLPAEQAPPQLLWWSLSAIGIGAAVGLAWHMGRLAPPGTQS
;
A
#
# COMPACT_ATOMS: atom_id res chain seq x y z
N MET A 1 14.92 9.65 22.61
CA MET A 1 15.30 10.38 21.38
C MET A 1 16.81 10.35 21.10
N LEU A 2 17.67 10.67 22.06
CA LEU A 2 19.14 10.61 21.89
C LEU A 2 19.67 9.26 21.39
N SER A 3 19.10 8.14 21.82
CA SER A 3 19.52 6.79 21.38
C SER A 3 19.14 6.46 19.90
N ILE A 4 18.04 7.04 19.38
CA ILE A 4 17.61 6.85 17.99
C ILE A 4 18.50 7.63 17.05
N TRP A 5 18.82 8.88 17.42
CA TRP A 5 19.69 9.74 16.65
C TRP A 5 21.12 9.22 16.60
N ALA A 6 21.65 8.73 17.71
CA ALA A 6 22.95 8.07 17.75
C ALA A 6 23.01 6.87 16.79
N ARG A 7 22.01 5.98 16.85
CA ARG A 7 21.91 4.80 15.96
C ARG A 7 21.83 5.17 14.49
N PHE A 8 21.18 6.29 14.14
CA PHE A 8 21.10 6.76 12.77
C PHE A 8 22.45 7.29 12.28
N ILE A 9 23.21 7.99 13.15
CA ILE A 9 24.54 8.53 12.82
C ILE A 9 25.58 7.40 12.65
N ASP A 10 25.43 6.29 13.33
CA ASP A 10 26.34 5.13 13.23
C ASP A 10 26.19 4.36 11.89
N LEU A 11 25.10 4.60 11.14
CA LEU A 11 24.89 3.96 9.85
C LEU A 11 25.76 4.60 8.75
N SER A 12 26.02 3.84 7.69
CA SER A 12 26.70 4.35 6.50
C SER A 12 25.89 5.47 5.82
N PRO A 13 26.54 6.38 5.10
CA PRO A 13 25.83 7.43 4.35
C PRO A 13 24.77 6.86 3.40
N ALA A 14 25.03 5.72 2.74
CA ALA A 14 24.08 5.06 1.86
C ALA A 14 22.84 4.56 2.62
N ALA A 15 23.02 3.90 3.77
CA ALA A 15 21.92 3.45 4.62
C ALA A 15 21.07 4.63 5.13
N ARG A 16 21.71 5.73 5.55
CA ARG A 16 20.98 6.95 5.97
C ARG A 16 20.12 7.51 4.86
N VAL A 17 20.66 7.61 3.64
CA VAL A 17 19.94 8.11 2.46
C VAL A 17 18.72 7.22 2.17
N LEU A 18 18.84 5.89 2.24
CA LEU A 18 17.73 4.97 2.04
C LEU A 18 16.65 5.07 3.13
N ILE A 19 17.04 5.34 4.37
CA ILE A 19 16.10 5.57 5.46
C ILE A 19 15.35 6.90 5.26
N LEU A 20 16.06 7.98 4.93
CA LEU A 20 15.44 9.27 4.60
C LEU A 20 14.54 9.18 3.37
N ASN A 21 14.89 8.32 2.43
CA ASN A 21 14.06 8.05 1.28
C ASN A 21 12.72 7.39 1.67
N GLY A 22 12.71 6.50 2.66
CA GLY A 22 11.47 5.96 3.21
C GLY A 22 10.50 7.04 3.69
N LEU A 23 11.03 8.05 4.40
CA LEU A 23 10.26 9.22 4.83
C LEU A 23 9.77 10.04 3.62
N THR A 24 10.68 10.46 2.75
CA THR A 24 10.38 11.36 1.63
C THR A 24 9.45 10.73 0.61
N PHE A 25 9.63 9.42 0.37
CA PHE A 25 8.83 8.65 -0.56
C PHE A 25 7.36 8.53 -0.09
N ASN A 26 7.15 8.21 1.19
CA ASN A 26 5.81 8.16 1.76
C ASN A 26 5.22 9.56 1.94
N PHE A 27 6.02 10.54 2.34
CA PHE A 27 5.57 11.93 2.45
C PHE A 27 5.03 12.44 1.10
N GLY A 28 5.81 12.36 0.01
CA GLY A 28 5.37 12.80 -1.31
C GLY A 28 4.19 12.00 -1.86
N PHE A 29 4.14 10.69 -1.55
CA PHE A 29 3.04 9.82 -1.95
C PHE A 29 1.74 10.20 -1.23
N TYR A 30 1.75 10.26 0.10
CA TYR A 30 0.56 10.55 0.91
C TYR A 30 0.15 12.03 0.88
N MET A 31 1.02 12.92 0.39
CA MET A 31 0.69 14.31 0.13
C MET A 31 -0.26 14.46 -1.07
N LEU A 32 -0.17 13.59 -2.10
CA LEU A 32 -0.95 13.69 -3.33
C LEU A 32 -2.04 12.62 -3.45
N MET A 33 -1.72 11.35 -3.18
CA MET A 33 -2.60 10.22 -3.52
C MET A 33 -3.96 10.21 -2.83
N PRO A 34 -4.11 10.61 -1.56
CA PRO A 34 -5.42 10.67 -0.89
C PRO A 34 -6.42 11.61 -1.58
N TYR A 35 -5.92 12.63 -2.26
CA TYR A 35 -6.71 13.69 -2.88
C TYR A 35 -6.88 13.51 -4.39
N LEU A 36 -6.16 12.57 -4.98
CA LEU A 36 -6.16 12.36 -6.44
C LEU A 36 -7.56 12.01 -6.95
N ALA A 37 -8.31 11.18 -6.24
CA ALA A 37 -9.67 10.81 -6.66
C ALA A 37 -10.59 12.04 -6.74
N GLY A 38 -10.57 12.89 -5.71
CA GLY A 38 -11.35 14.15 -5.68
C GLY A 38 -10.94 15.07 -6.83
N HIS A 39 -9.65 15.27 -7.05
CA HIS A 39 -9.16 16.09 -8.17
C HIS A 39 -9.64 15.56 -9.53
N LEU A 40 -9.54 14.26 -9.77
CA LEU A 40 -9.95 13.65 -11.03
C LEU A 40 -11.47 13.75 -11.27
N SER A 41 -12.29 13.59 -10.20
CA SER A 41 -13.75 13.64 -10.33
C SER A 41 -14.30 15.05 -10.31
N GLU A 42 -13.85 15.93 -9.43
CA GLU A 42 -14.43 17.25 -9.19
C GLU A 42 -13.81 18.32 -10.09
N ASN A 43 -12.46 18.34 -10.19
CA ASN A 43 -11.78 19.38 -10.97
C ASN A 43 -11.74 19.02 -12.45
N LEU A 44 -11.50 17.73 -12.80
CA LEU A 44 -11.43 17.30 -14.20
C LEU A 44 -12.74 16.71 -14.73
N GLY A 45 -13.75 16.52 -13.88
CA GLY A 45 -15.07 16.00 -14.29
C GLY A 45 -15.03 14.55 -14.81
N LEU A 46 -14.01 13.78 -14.46
CA LEU A 46 -13.88 12.41 -14.94
C LEU A 46 -14.94 11.50 -14.29
N ALA A 47 -15.56 10.67 -15.11
CA ALA A 47 -16.51 9.67 -14.62
C ALA A 47 -15.83 8.73 -13.61
N GLY A 48 -16.57 8.28 -12.58
CA GLY A 48 -16.03 7.48 -11.48
C GLY A 48 -15.29 6.21 -11.94
N TRP A 49 -15.75 5.55 -13.03
CA TRP A 49 -15.02 4.40 -13.60
C TRP A 49 -13.62 4.77 -14.13
N ALA A 50 -13.47 5.97 -14.69
CA ALA A 50 -12.17 6.44 -15.19
C ALA A 50 -11.24 6.78 -14.03
N VAL A 51 -11.75 7.41 -12.97
CA VAL A 51 -11.01 7.62 -11.71
C VAL A 51 -10.57 6.28 -11.11
N GLY A 52 -11.50 5.31 -11.01
CA GLY A 52 -11.21 3.96 -10.56
C GLY A 52 -10.16 3.26 -11.42
N LEU A 53 -10.17 3.46 -12.75
CA LEU A 53 -9.20 2.90 -13.66
C LEU A 53 -7.79 3.50 -13.44
N VAL A 54 -7.67 4.82 -13.27
CA VAL A 54 -6.38 5.48 -12.99
C VAL A 54 -5.78 4.94 -11.68
N LEU A 55 -6.56 4.92 -10.60
CA LEU A 55 -6.10 4.40 -9.31
C LEU A 55 -5.79 2.91 -9.37
N GLY A 56 -6.62 2.13 -10.06
CA GLY A 56 -6.46 0.69 -10.22
C GLY A 56 -5.22 0.32 -11.03
N ILE A 57 -4.99 0.97 -12.19
CA ILE A 57 -3.79 0.75 -13.01
C ILE A 57 -2.53 1.09 -12.22
N ARG A 58 -2.54 2.17 -11.44
CA ARG A 58 -1.39 2.53 -10.61
C ARG A 58 -1.03 1.40 -9.64
N VAL A 59 -2.04 0.85 -8.95
CA VAL A 59 -1.84 -0.24 -7.98
C VAL A 59 -1.45 -1.53 -8.67
N PHE A 60 -2.13 -1.89 -9.75
CA PHE A 60 -1.82 -3.08 -10.54
C PHE A 60 -0.40 -3.02 -11.10
N SER A 61 0.04 -1.88 -11.64
CA SER A 61 1.41 -1.71 -12.14
C SER A 61 2.43 -1.85 -11.01
N GLN A 62 2.11 -1.40 -9.79
CA GLN A 62 3.02 -1.57 -8.65
C GLN A 62 3.07 -3.02 -8.17
N GLN A 63 1.94 -3.63 -7.92
CA GLN A 63 1.85 -4.96 -7.32
C GLN A 63 2.11 -6.07 -8.35
N GLY A 64 1.53 -5.97 -9.54
CA GLY A 64 1.69 -6.96 -10.60
C GLY A 64 3.10 -7.00 -11.20
N LEU A 65 3.80 -5.87 -11.21
CA LEU A 65 5.17 -5.78 -11.73
C LEU A 65 6.25 -5.87 -10.64
N PHE A 66 5.86 -6.07 -9.37
CA PHE A 66 6.79 -6.10 -8.23
C PHE A 66 7.92 -7.11 -8.41
N LEU A 67 7.58 -8.32 -8.86
CA LEU A 67 8.56 -9.37 -9.15
C LEU A 67 9.48 -8.98 -10.30
N LEU A 68 8.92 -8.44 -11.40
CA LEU A 68 9.70 -7.99 -12.55
C LEU A 68 10.64 -6.84 -12.18
N GLY A 69 10.19 -5.93 -11.30
CA GLY A 69 11.00 -4.84 -10.78
C GLY A 69 12.21 -5.33 -9.99
N GLY A 70 12.03 -6.32 -9.11
CA GLY A 70 13.13 -6.95 -8.37
C GLY A 70 14.14 -7.62 -9.31
N LEU A 71 13.67 -8.41 -10.26
CA LEU A 71 14.53 -9.09 -11.26
C LEU A 71 15.28 -8.13 -12.17
N LEU A 72 14.62 -7.04 -12.58
CA LEU A 72 15.30 -6.00 -13.33
C LEU A 72 16.40 -5.36 -12.49
N GLY A 73 16.13 -5.14 -11.20
CA GLY A 73 17.14 -4.65 -10.25
C GLY A 73 18.34 -5.56 -10.11
N ASP A 74 18.13 -6.88 -10.06
CA ASP A 74 19.21 -7.88 -10.02
C ASP A 74 20.07 -7.82 -11.29
N ARG A 75 19.46 -7.53 -12.46
CA ARG A 75 20.17 -7.43 -13.73
C ARG A 75 20.94 -6.13 -13.94
N ILE A 76 20.29 -4.98 -13.68
CA ILE A 76 20.88 -3.66 -13.97
C ILE A 76 21.64 -3.08 -12.77
N GLY A 77 21.54 -3.72 -11.61
CA GLY A 77 22.10 -3.27 -10.33
C GLY A 77 21.13 -2.42 -9.53
N TYR A 78 21.08 -2.66 -8.22
CA TYR A 78 20.13 -2.01 -7.31
C TYR A 78 20.23 -0.49 -7.35
N ARG A 79 21.44 0.09 -7.40
CA ARG A 79 21.61 1.54 -7.50
C ARG A 79 20.94 2.13 -8.74
N ARG A 80 21.13 1.51 -9.91
CA ARG A 80 20.53 2.00 -11.16
C ARG A 80 19.00 1.86 -11.10
N ALA A 81 18.51 0.73 -10.61
CA ALA A 81 17.08 0.48 -10.44
C ALA A 81 16.42 1.50 -9.48
N ILE A 82 17.07 1.83 -8.37
CA ILE A 82 16.62 2.84 -7.41
C ILE A 82 16.53 4.22 -8.08
N LEU A 83 17.57 4.63 -8.81
CA LEU A 83 17.62 5.93 -9.49
C LEU A 83 16.57 6.05 -10.58
N ILE A 84 16.42 5.00 -11.42
CA ILE A 84 15.41 4.94 -12.48
C ILE A 84 14.00 4.99 -11.84
N GLY A 85 13.75 4.17 -10.82
CA GLY A 85 12.45 4.14 -10.14
C GLY A 85 12.08 5.49 -9.52
N CYS A 86 13.03 6.17 -8.87
CA CYS A 86 12.79 7.48 -8.27
C CYS A 86 12.57 8.58 -9.34
N GLY A 87 13.36 8.56 -10.43
CA GLY A 87 13.20 9.49 -11.55
C GLY A 87 11.89 9.30 -12.31
N VAL A 88 11.49 8.05 -12.60
CA VAL A 88 10.20 7.75 -13.22
C VAL A 88 9.04 8.19 -12.33
N ARG A 89 9.17 8.04 -11.00
CA ARG A 89 8.16 8.53 -10.05
C ARG A 89 8.07 10.05 -10.07
N CYS A 90 9.19 10.76 -10.15
CA CYS A 90 9.19 12.22 -10.31
C CYS A 90 8.34 12.64 -11.51
N VAL A 91 8.57 12.04 -12.67
CA VAL A 91 7.78 12.30 -13.90
C VAL A 91 6.30 11.96 -13.70
N GLY A 92 6.00 10.77 -13.15
CA GLY A 92 4.61 10.35 -12.92
C GLY A 92 3.83 11.31 -12.01
N PHE A 93 4.44 11.80 -10.94
CA PHE A 93 3.80 12.73 -10.01
C PHE A 93 3.69 14.15 -10.58
N ALA A 94 4.66 14.60 -11.36
CA ALA A 94 4.54 15.84 -12.11
C ALA A 94 3.35 15.77 -13.08
N VAL A 95 3.25 14.69 -13.85
CA VAL A 95 2.15 14.51 -14.82
C VAL A 95 0.79 14.49 -14.12
N PHE A 96 0.64 13.85 -12.96
CA PHE A 96 -0.61 13.90 -12.19
C PHE A 96 -1.00 15.34 -11.80
N GLY A 97 -0.03 16.21 -11.53
CA GLY A 97 -0.29 17.59 -11.15
C GLY A 97 -0.71 18.51 -12.30
N PHE A 98 -0.38 18.16 -13.56
CA PHE A 98 -0.55 19.08 -14.69
C PHE A 98 -1.40 18.54 -15.83
N SER A 99 -1.71 17.23 -15.86
CA SER A 99 -2.43 16.64 -16.99
C SER A 99 -3.93 16.55 -16.73
N GLU A 100 -4.70 16.96 -17.73
CA GLU A 100 -6.15 16.82 -17.78
C GLU A 100 -6.61 15.66 -18.68
N SER A 101 -5.70 15.11 -19.49
CA SER A 101 -6.01 14.02 -20.41
C SER A 101 -6.04 12.67 -19.71
N LEU A 102 -7.15 11.94 -19.81
CA LEU A 102 -7.30 10.60 -19.25
C LEU A 102 -6.17 9.64 -19.73
N THR A 103 -5.82 9.68 -21.00
CA THR A 103 -4.76 8.81 -21.57
C THR A 103 -3.41 9.10 -20.91
N VAL A 104 -3.08 10.38 -20.72
CA VAL A 104 -1.82 10.79 -20.07
C VAL A 104 -1.84 10.45 -18.59
N LEU A 105 -2.97 10.61 -17.91
CA LEU A 105 -3.15 10.19 -16.50
C LEU A 105 -3.00 8.67 -16.33
N LEU A 106 -3.51 7.86 -17.26
CA LEU A 106 -3.31 6.40 -17.26
C LEU A 106 -1.84 6.02 -17.43
N LEU A 107 -1.13 6.72 -18.32
CA LEU A 107 0.33 6.54 -18.48
C LEU A 107 1.08 6.94 -17.20
N ALA A 108 0.73 8.05 -16.58
CA ALA A 108 1.31 8.49 -15.31
C ALA A 108 1.04 7.48 -14.18
N ALA A 109 -0.18 6.92 -14.15
CA ALA A 109 -0.56 5.86 -13.21
C ALA A 109 0.30 4.60 -13.40
N CYS A 110 0.46 4.17 -14.64
CA CYS A 110 1.32 3.02 -14.98
C CYS A 110 2.78 3.28 -14.59
N LEU A 111 3.33 4.43 -14.97
CA LEU A 111 4.72 4.81 -14.69
C LEU A 111 4.97 4.94 -13.19
N SER A 112 4.07 5.61 -12.45
CA SER A 112 4.24 5.78 -10.99
C SER A 112 4.11 4.45 -10.24
N GLY A 113 3.25 3.54 -10.71
CA GLY A 113 3.14 2.18 -10.20
C GLY A 113 4.41 1.37 -10.48
N PHE A 114 4.86 1.32 -11.74
CA PHE A 114 6.10 0.65 -12.15
C PHE A 114 7.32 1.19 -11.39
N ALA A 115 7.40 2.50 -11.20
CA ALA A 115 8.44 3.13 -10.39
C ALA A 115 8.50 2.53 -8.98
N GLY A 116 7.34 2.34 -8.33
CA GLY A 116 7.25 1.69 -7.02
C GLY A 116 7.65 0.21 -7.04
N ALA A 117 7.26 -0.52 -8.09
CA ALA A 117 7.63 -1.92 -8.29
C ALA A 117 9.14 -2.10 -8.46
N LEU A 118 9.80 -1.19 -9.15
CA LEU A 118 11.24 -1.21 -9.37
C LEU A 118 12.02 -0.74 -8.13
N PHE A 119 11.57 0.37 -7.53
CA PHE A 119 12.28 1.01 -6.42
C PHE A 119 12.25 0.17 -5.14
N THR A 120 11.08 -0.27 -4.71
CA THR A 120 10.88 -0.83 -3.36
C THR A 120 11.74 -2.06 -3.07
N PRO A 121 11.72 -3.13 -3.91
CA PRO A 121 12.54 -4.31 -3.65
C PRO A 121 14.03 -4.00 -3.74
N CYS A 122 14.45 -3.14 -4.67
CA CYS A 122 15.85 -2.79 -4.85
C CYS A 122 16.39 -1.96 -3.67
N ALA A 123 15.61 -1.03 -3.13
CA ALA A 123 15.99 -0.23 -1.97
C ALA A 123 16.12 -1.10 -0.71
N GLN A 124 15.21 -2.06 -0.52
CA GLN A 124 15.25 -3.01 0.59
C GLN A 124 16.46 -3.95 0.47
N ALA A 125 16.72 -4.48 -0.73
CA ALA A 125 17.87 -5.33 -0.99
C ALA A 125 19.20 -4.58 -0.77
N TYR A 126 19.28 -3.34 -1.28
CA TYR A 126 20.47 -2.50 -1.08
C TYR A 126 20.70 -2.19 0.41
N LEU A 127 19.65 -1.85 1.17
CA LEU A 127 19.75 -1.59 2.61
C LEU A 127 20.17 -2.84 3.39
N ALA A 128 19.64 -4.00 3.01
CA ALA A 128 20.02 -5.29 3.62
C ALA A 128 21.48 -5.64 3.37
N ASP A 129 21.98 -5.39 2.16
CA ASP A 129 23.36 -5.62 1.76
C ASP A 129 24.32 -4.62 2.40
N GLU A 130 23.89 -3.36 2.60
CA GLU A 130 24.67 -2.33 3.28
C GLU A 130 24.87 -2.65 4.77
N CYS A 131 23.89 -3.31 5.39
CA CYS A 131 23.90 -3.68 6.81
C CYS A 131 24.10 -5.20 6.96
N GLN A 132 25.33 -5.71 6.81
CA GLN A 132 25.62 -7.15 6.85
C GLN A 132 25.45 -7.76 8.26
N ASP A 133 25.76 -6.99 9.31
CA ASP A 133 25.50 -7.43 10.68
C ASP A 133 23.99 -7.56 10.93
N PRO A 134 23.49 -8.72 11.45
CA PRO A 134 22.07 -8.94 11.66
C PRO A 134 21.41 -7.95 12.64
N GLN A 135 22.14 -7.47 13.64
CA GLN A 135 21.63 -6.49 14.60
C GLN A 135 21.51 -5.09 13.97
N LEU A 136 22.56 -4.67 13.25
CA LEU A 136 22.57 -3.42 12.52
C LEU A 136 21.47 -3.40 11.45
N ARG A 137 21.27 -4.52 10.74
CA ARG A 137 20.19 -4.68 9.75
C ARG A 137 18.81 -4.51 10.38
N LYS A 138 18.54 -5.16 11.52
CA LYS A 138 17.27 -4.98 12.25
C LYS A 138 17.03 -3.53 12.64
N GLN A 139 18.08 -2.84 13.11
CA GLN A 139 18.00 -1.42 13.47
C GLN A 139 17.73 -0.54 12.26
N ALA A 140 18.43 -0.74 11.14
CA ALA A 140 18.26 0.01 9.91
C ALA A 140 16.84 -0.12 9.35
N PHE A 141 16.28 -1.34 9.29
CA PHE A 141 14.89 -1.56 8.87
C PHE A 141 13.88 -0.97 9.85
N ALA A 142 14.13 -1.01 11.15
CA ALA A 142 13.27 -0.38 12.14
C ALA A 142 13.23 1.15 11.96
N LEU A 143 14.40 1.78 11.74
CA LEU A 143 14.51 3.20 11.43
C LEU A 143 13.85 3.56 10.11
N HIS A 144 14.00 2.72 9.07
CA HIS A 144 13.35 2.90 7.77
C HIS A 144 11.82 2.85 7.90
N ASN A 145 11.28 1.88 8.64
CA ASN A 145 9.84 1.78 8.87
C ASN A 145 9.32 2.97 9.67
N MET A 146 10.03 3.41 10.68
CA MET A 146 9.66 4.60 11.47
C MET A 146 9.65 5.87 10.60
N ALA A 147 10.68 6.05 9.76
CA ALA A 147 10.77 7.16 8.82
C ALA A 147 9.63 7.12 7.79
N SER A 148 9.34 5.94 7.24
CA SER A 148 8.23 5.70 6.31
C SER A 148 6.88 6.04 6.94
N THR A 149 6.65 5.63 8.18
CA THR A 149 5.40 5.93 8.90
C THR A 149 5.29 7.42 9.24
N ALA A 150 6.40 8.09 9.57
CA ALA A 150 6.41 9.53 9.76
C ALA A 150 6.01 10.27 8.48
N GLY A 151 6.53 9.84 7.31
CA GLY A 151 6.11 10.38 6.01
C GLY A 151 4.62 10.16 5.72
N MET A 152 4.10 8.99 6.06
CA MET A 152 2.67 8.66 5.94
C MET A 152 1.78 9.54 6.83
N LEU A 153 2.25 9.90 8.02
CA LEU A 153 1.51 10.74 8.95
C LEU A 153 1.51 12.21 8.52
N ILE A 154 2.67 12.74 8.13
CA ILE A 154 2.85 14.16 7.80
C ILE A 154 2.36 14.47 6.38
N GLY A 155 2.43 13.50 5.46
CA GLY A 155 2.08 13.66 4.06
C GLY A 155 0.68 14.25 3.83
N PRO A 156 -0.40 13.65 4.37
CA PRO A 156 -1.75 14.17 4.18
C PRO A 156 -1.94 15.58 4.75
N LEU A 157 -1.28 15.91 5.87
CA LEU A 157 -1.36 17.25 6.46
C LEU A 157 -0.73 18.29 5.53
N ALA A 158 0.43 18.00 4.96
CA ALA A 158 1.07 18.87 3.98
C ALA A 158 0.24 18.93 2.68
N GLY A 159 -0.32 17.81 2.25
CA GLY A 159 -1.20 17.73 1.08
C GLY A 159 -2.41 18.65 1.21
N LEU A 160 -3.07 18.65 2.38
CA LEU A 160 -4.19 19.54 2.66
C LEU A 160 -3.82 21.02 2.52
N LEU A 161 -2.63 21.41 2.98
CA LEU A 161 -2.14 22.79 2.87
C LEU A 161 -1.86 23.19 1.41
N PHE A 162 -1.22 22.33 0.63
CA PHE A 162 -0.88 22.66 -0.75
C PHE A 162 -2.09 22.60 -1.69
N ILE A 163 -2.99 21.66 -1.47
CA ILE A 163 -4.18 21.50 -2.31
C ILE A 163 -5.18 22.65 -2.13
N SER A 164 -5.13 23.33 -0.97
CA SER A 164 -5.92 24.56 -0.77
C SER A 164 -5.49 25.72 -1.68
N VAL A 165 -4.28 25.65 -2.23
CA VAL A 165 -3.76 26.58 -3.22
C VAL A 165 -4.13 26.08 -4.63
N ASP A 166 -3.62 24.92 -5.00
CA ASP A 166 -3.90 24.24 -6.26
C ASP A 166 -3.35 22.82 -6.24
N PHE A 167 -4.00 21.86 -6.95
CA PHE A 167 -3.52 20.48 -7.04
C PHE A 167 -2.17 20.37 -7.76
N SER A 168 -1.91 21.24 -8.73
CA SER A 168 -0.63 21.30 -9.45
C SER A 168 0.56 21.64 -8.53
N VAL A 169 0.33 22.43 -7.48
CA VAL A 169 1.33 22.73 -6.44
C VAL A 169 1.70 21.44 -5.70
N THR A 170 0.70 20.66 -5.31
CA THR A 170 0.92 19.37 -4.64
C THR A 170 1.71 18.40 -5.54
N GLY A 171 1.35 18.32 -6.82
CA GLY A 171 2.07 17.56 -7.83
C GLY A 171 3.53 18.00 -7.99
N SER A 172 3.74 19.32 -8.10
CA SER A 172 5.07 19.93 -8.25
C SER A 172 5.97 19.67 -7.04
N VAL A 173 5.45 19.87 -5.84
CA VAL A 173 6.20 19.64 -4.59
C VAL A 173 6.56 18.15 -4.45
N SER A 174 5.61 17.24 -4.72
CA SER A 174 5.88 15.80 -4.71
C SER A 174 6.95 15.41 -5.73
N ALA A 175 6.83 15.90 -6.97
CA ALA A 175 7.82 15.65 -8.03
C ALA A 175 9.19 16.22 -7.67
N GLY A 176 9.23 17.46 -7.13
CA GLY A 176 10.46 18.10 -6.68
C GLY A 176 11.17 17.31 -5.57
N LEU A 177 10.43 16.79 -4.61
CA LEU A 177 10.96 15.91 -3.56
C LEU A 177 11.59 14.63 -4.15
N PHE A 178 10.92 13.98 -5.11
CA PHE A 178 11.48 12.79 -5.77
C PHE A 178 12.70 13.14 -6.62
N LEU A 179 12.72 14.32 -7.27
CA LEU A 179 13.90 14.80 -8.01
C LEU A 179 15.09 15.01 -7.07
N VAL A 180 14.88 15.73 -5.96
CA VAL A 180 15.93 15.98 -4.96
C VAL A 180 16.44 14.65 -4.41
N MET A 181 15.55 13.71 -4.08
CA MET A 181 15.97 12.39 -3.61
C MET A 181 16.72 11.59 -4.68
N THR A 182 16.34 11.70 -5.95
CA THR A 182 17.10 11.08 -7.05
C THR A 182 18.54 11.62 -7.11
N LEU A 183 18.71 12.93 -6.99
CA LEU A 183 20.04 13.58 -7.00
C LEU A 183 20.86 13.20 -5.76
N VAL A 184 20.25 13.17 -4.58
CA VAL A 184 20.90 12.72 -3.34
C VAL A 184 21.34 11.27 -3.45
N GLN A 185 20.48 10.40 -3.94
CA GLN A 185 20.80 8.98 -4.15
C GLN A 185 21.90 8.80 -5.20
N TRP A 186 21.84 9.54 -6.30
CA TRP A 186 22.89 9.52 -7.31
C TRP A 186 24.26 9.88 -6.73
N ARG A 187 24.31 10.84 -5.79
CA ARG A 187 25.56 11.32 -5.15
C ARG A 187 26.06 10.37 -4.06
N PHE A 188 25.19 9.77 -3.26
CA PHE A 188 25.56 9.07 -2.02
C PHE A 188 25.43 7.54 -2.08
N LEU A 189 24.74 6.96 -3.08
CA LEU A 189 24.74 5.51 -3.24
C LEU A 189 25.94 5.07 -4.09
N PRO A 190 26.92 4.32 -3.55
CA PRO A 190 28.02 3.79 -4.34
C PRO A 190 27.54 2.74 -5.35
N LEU A 191 28.30 2.61 -6.44
CA LEU A 191 28.13 1.47 -7.35
C LEU A 191 28.66 0.23 -6.61
N LYS A 192 27.82 -0.81 -6.57
CA LYS A 192 28.19 -2.14 -6.09
C LYS A 192 28.23 -3.09 -7.28
N ASP A 193 29.14 -4.04 -7.23
CA ASP A 193 29.22 -5.07 -8.24
C ASP A 193 27.92 -5.86 -8.32
N LEU A 194 27.52 -6.21 -9.54
CA LEU A 194 26.32 -6.99 -9.78
C LEU A 194 26.56 -8.42 -9.26
N VAL A 195 25.78 -8.83 -8.31
CA VAL A 195 25.62 -10.25 -8.03
C VAL A 195 24.78 -10.81 -9.18
N SER A 196 25.43 -11.42 -10.16
CA SER A 196 24.77 -12.02 -11.32
C SER A 196 23.88 -13.19 -10.87
N GLY A 197 22.64 -12.89 -10.53
CA GLY A 197 21.60 -13.89 -10.35
C GLY A 197 21.13 -14.32 -11.76
N GLU A 198 21.30 -15.58 -12.12
CA GLU A 198 20.66 -16.13 -13.30
C GLU A 198 19.14 -15.98 -13.14
N VAL A 199 18.52 -15.19 -14.00
CA VAL A 199 17.06 -15.10 -14.06
C VAL A 199 16.52 -16.38 -14.66
N PRO A 200 15.77 -17.20 -13.92
CA PRO A 200 15.20 -18.41 -14.47
C PRO A 200 14.28 -18.08 -15.65
N VAL A 201 14.60 -18.58 -16.82
CA VAL A 201 13.79 -18.46 -18.07
C VAL A 201 12.39 -19.08 -17.91
N THR A 202 12.10 -19.68 -16.78
CA THR A 202 10.91 -20.48 -16.47
C THR A 202 9.82 -19.74 -15.67
N MET A 203 9.86 -18.39 -15.54
CA MET A 203 8.92 -17.64 -14.69
C MET A 203 7.46 -17.84 -15.07
N LEU A 204 7.14 -17.71 -16.37
CA LEU A 204 5.76 -17.91 -16.84
C LEU A 204 5.27 -19.32 -16.50
N ARG A 205 6.12 -20.32 -16.67
CA ARG A 205 5.83 -21.72 -16.31
C ARG A 205 5.65 -21.89 -14.80
N GLN A 206 6.42 -21.16 -14.00
CA GLN A 206 6.25 -21.17 -12.52
C GLN A 206 4.91 -20.54 -12.12
N CYS A 207 4.53 -19.40 -12.70
CA CYS A 207 3.21 -18.78 -12.45
C CYS A 207 2.06 -19.71 -12.86
N LEU A 208 2.16 -20.38 -14.01
CA LEU A 208 1.15 -21.36 -14.44
C LEU A 208 1.05 -22.57 -13.48
N ASN A 209 2.19 -23.03 -12.97
CA ASN A 209 2.19 -24.10 -11.98
C ASN A 209 1.56 -23.67 -10.64
N MET A 210 1.63 -22.40 -10.27
CA MET A 210 0.99 -21.85 -9.07
C MET A 210 -0.53 -21.83 -9.19
N LEU A 211 -1.07 -21.61 -10.39
CA LEU A 211 -2.52 -21.70 -10.65
C LEU A 211 -3.06 -23.11 -10.39
N GLN A 212 -2.22 -24.14 -10.50
CA GLN A 212 -2.61 -25.53 -10.21
C GLN A 212 -2.50 -25.90 -8.73
N GLN A 213 -1.85 -25.05 -7.90
CA GLN A 213 -1.72 -25.27 -6.46
C GLN A 213 -2.93 -24.71 -5.70
N TRP A 214 -3.99 -25.48 -5.66
CA TRP A 214 -5.24 -25.09 -5.01
C TRP A 214 -5.11 -24.49 -3.60
N PRO A 215 -4.28 -25.03 -2.66
CA PRO A 215 -4.15 -24.43 -1.35
C PRO A 215 -3.59 -23.00 -1.40
N PHE A 216 -2.56 -22.77 -2.22
CA PHE A 216 -1.97 -21.45 -2.40
C PHE A 216 -2.91 -20.49 -3.14
N LEU A 217 -3.56 -20.96 -4.20
CA LEU A 217 -4.51 -20.13 -4.95
C LEU A 217 -5.69 -19.70 -4.08
N ARG A 218 -6.26 -20.62 -3.28
CA ARG A 218 -7.31 -20.27 -2.30
C ARG A 218 -6.83 -19.24 -1.29
N PHE A 219 -5.64 -19.42 -0.74
CA PHE A 219 -5.05 -18.43 0.17
C PHE A 219 -4.90 -17.08 -0.52
N ALA A 220 -4.32 -17.02 -1.72
CA ALA A 220 -4.11 -15.77 -2.46
C ALA A 220 -5.43 -15.05 -2.79
N LEU A 221 -6.47 -15.79 -3.20
CA LEU A 221 -7.79 -15.23 -3.51
C LEU A 221 -8.51 -14.71 -2.26
N LEU A 222 -8.48 -15.46 -1.16
CA LEU A 222 -9.07 -15.00 0.11
C LEU A 222 -8.32 -13.80 0.68
N ALA A 223 -6.99 -13.82 0.62
CA ALA A 223 -6.13 -12.73 1.04
C ALA A 223 -6.32 -11.45 0.18
N ALA A 224 -6.74 -11.60 -1.08
CA ALA A 224 -7.04 -10.49 -1.97
C ALA A 224 -8.26 -9.65 -1.50
N ALA A 225 -9.03 -10.14 -0.53
CA ALA A 225 -10.01 -9.31 0.18
C ALA A 225 -9.37 -8.13 0.92
N TYR A 226 -8.10 -8.26 1.34
CA TYR A 226 -7.39 -7.14 1.96
C TYR A 226 -7.27 -5.93 1.01
N PRO A 227 -6.64 -6.03 -0.18
CA PRO A 227 -6.61 -4.90 -1.11
C PRO A 227 -8.00 -4.47 -1.60
N LEU A 228 -8.97 -5.37 -1.74
CA LEU A 228 -10.35 -5.04 -2.07
C LEU A 228 -10.96 -4.10 -1.02
N LEU A 229 -10.75 -4.35 0.26
CA LEU A 229 -11.21 -3.49 1.35
C LEU A 229 -10.34 -2.24 1.54
N PHE A 230 -9.06 -2.29 1.19
CA PHE A 230 -8.12 -1.19 1.42
C PHE A 230 -8.28 -0.04 0.41
N HIS A 231 -8.52 -0.35 -0.86
CA HIS A 231 -8.54 0.66 -1.91
C HIS A 231 -9.75 1.60 -1.90
N PRO A 232 -10.95 1.25 -1.36
CA PRO A 232 -12.03 2.20 -1.15
C PRO A 232 -11.65 3.43 -0.31
N LEU A 233 -10.63 3.34 0.54
CA LEU A 233 -10.08 4.50 1.27
C LEU A 233 -9.60 5.62 0.35
N TYR A 234 -9.19 5.29 -0.88
CA TYR A 234 -8.69 6.26 -1.86
C TYR A 234 -9.74 6.68 -2.89
N LEU A 235 -10.88 6.00 -2.97
CA LEU A 235 -11.89 6.25 -4.01
C LEU A 235 -13.27 6.52 -3.41
N ALA A 236 -13.83 5.56 -2.66
CA ALA A 236 -15.20 5.65 -2.16
C ALA A 236 -15.32 6.54 -0.91
N VAL A 237 -14.34 6.48 -0.01
CA VAL A 237 -14.33 7.33 1.20
C VAL A 237 -14.15 8.81 0.87
N PRO A 238 -13.26 9.23 -0.06
CA PRO A 238 -13.26 10.59 -0.58
C PRO A 238 -14.61 11.03 -1.14
N ALA A 239 -15.25 10.22 -1.99
CA ALA A 239 -16.57 10.53 -2.54
C ALA A 239 -17.63 10.72 -1.44
N TYR A 240 -17.62 9.86 -0.41
CA TYR A 240 -18.47 10.03 0.77
C TYR A 240 -18.19 11.34 1.50
N SER A 241 -16.91 11.66 1.74
CA SER A 241 -16.51 12.87 2.46
C SER A 241 -16.96 14.14 1.74
N HIS A 242 -16.85 14.16 0.42
CA HIS A 242 -17.33 15.29 -0.40
C HIS A 242 -18.85 15.41 -0.38
N ALA A 243 -19.58 14.31 -0.55
CA ALA A 243 -21.04 14.29 -0.57
C ALA A 243 -21.68 14.81 0.74
N TYR A 244 -21.02 14.61 1.87
CA TYR A 244 -21.51 15.06 3.18
C TYR A 244 -20.79 16.32 3.71
N GLY A 245 -20.12 17.08 2.84
CA GLY A 245 -19.54 18.40 3.15
C GLY A 245 -18.23 18.37 3.94
N GLY A 246 -17.63 17.20 4.16
CA GLY A 246 -16.35 17.07 4.87
C GLY A 246 -15.13 17.34 4.00
N GLY A 247 -15.29 17.19 2.70
CA GLY A 247 -14.26 17.49 1.70
C GLY A 247 -12.90 16.87 2.03
N GLN A 248 -11.86 17.60 1.72
CA GLN A 248 -10.46 17.16 1.90
C GLN A 248 -10.04 17.04 3.37
N GLN A 249 -10.72 17.76 4.27
CA GLN A 249 -10.39 17.69 5.71
C GLN A 249 -10.68 16.31 6.30
N TRP A 250 -11.83 15.72 5.98
CA TRP A 250 -12.16 14.38 6.47
C TRP A 250 -11.25 13.32 5.85
N ILE A 251 -10.89 13.47 4.58
CA ILE A 251 -9.92 12.60 3.91
C ILE A 251 -8.59 12.64 4.65
N THR A 252 -8.09 13.84 4.97
CA THR A 252 -6.86 14.02 5.77
C THR A 252 -6.96 13.29 7.09
N GLN A 253 -8.07 13.45 7.82
CA GLN A 253 -8.29 12.82 9.12
C GLN A 253 -8.26 11.28 9.02
N VAL A 254 -8.84 10.69 7.98
CA VAL A 254 -8.79 9.23 7.75
C VAL A 254 -7.35 8.74 7.70
N PHE A 255 -6.49 9.38 6.89
CA PHE A 255 -5.10 8.96 6.75
C PHE A 255 -4.25 9.26 7.99
N VAL A 256 -4.51 10.37 8.68
CA VAL A 256 -3.86 10.71 9.96
C VAL A 256 -4.24 9.70 11.04
N ILE A 257 -5.53 9.37 11.19
CA ILE A 257 -6.00 8.34 12.14
C ILE A 257 -5.35 6.99 11.82
N THR A 258 -5.35 6.60 10.54
CA THR A 258 -4.72 5.34 10.12
C THR A 258 -3.24 5.29 10.47
N ALA A 259 -2.50 6.36 10.24
CA ALA A 259 -1.09 6.45 10.58
C ALA A 259 -0.86 6.44 12.11
N LEU A 260 -1.67 7.19 12.88
CA LEU A 260 -1.57 7.21 14.34
C LEU A 260 -1.87 5.85 14.96
N VAL A 261 -2.94 5.19 14.52
CA VAL A 261 -3.27 3.81 14.95
C VAL A 261 -2.11 2.87 14.62
N GLY A 262 -1.52 3.00 13.42
CA GLY A 262 -0.35 2.23 13.02
C GLY A 262 0.83 2.42 13.96
N VAL A 263 1.19 3.67 14.27
CA VAL A 263 2.34 3.98 15.15
C VAL A 263 2.10 3.52 16.59
N LEU A 264 0.93 3.82 17.13
CA LEU A 264 0.67 3.64 18.55
C LEU A 264 0.31 2.19 18.90
N LEU A 265 -0.42 1.51 18.01
CA LEU A 265 -1.04 0.21 18.31
C LEU A 265 -0.40 -0.99 17.63
N GLN A 266 0.54 -0.79 16.69
CA GLN A 266 1.20 -1.92 15.99
C GLN A 266 1.87 -2.89 16.95
N MET A 267 2.66 -2.41 17.91
CA MET A 267 3.35 -3.26 18.89
C MET A 267 2.39 -3.91 19.90
N PRO A 268 1.47 -3.17 20.55
CA PRO A 268 0.45 -3.75 21.45
C PRO A 268 -0.39 -4.83 20.76
N ILE A 269 -0.90 -4.55 19.56
CA ILE A 269 -1.72 -5.50 18.82
C ILE A 269 -0.92 -6.74 18.42
N SER A 270 0.32 -6.56 17.97
CA SER A 270 1.20 -7.69 17.62
C SER A 270 1.47 -8.60 18.83
N SER A 271 1.74 -8.03 20.01
CA SER A 271 1.98 -8.79 21.23
C SER A 271 0.72 -9.49 21.76
N LEU A 272 -0.43 -8.78 21.74
CA LEU A 272 -1.72 -9.35 22.14
C LEU A 272 -2.11 -10.53 21.26
N ARG A 273 -1.97 -10.36 19.94
CA ARG A 273 -2.24 -11.38 18.93
C ARG A 273 -1.41 -12.63 19.16
N GLN A 274 -0.08 -12.49 19.32
CA GLN A 274 0.82 -13.61 19.54
C GLN A 274 0.50 -14.40 20.82
N ARG A 275 -0.06 -13.74 21.82
CA ARG A 275 -0.36 -14.36 23.12
C ARG A 275 -1.71 -15.06 23.15
N TRP A 276 -2.71 -14.58 22.40
CA TRP A 276 -4.11 -14.97 22.61
C TRP A 276 -4.80 -15.54 21.37
N MET A 277 -4.20 -15.43 20.18
CA MET A 277 -4.88 -15.78 18.93
C MET A 277 -4.00 -16.62 18.02
N SER A 278 -4.59 -17.62 17.35
CA SER A 278 -3.94 -18.24 16.19
C SER A 278 -3.82 -17.25 15.03
N GLU A 279 -2.90 -17.50 14.10
CA GLU A 279 -2.71 -16.64 12.94
C GLU A 279 -3.96 -16.58 12.06
N GLY A 280 -4.67 -17.72 11.88
CA GLY A 280 -5.94 -17.77 11.16
C GLY A 280 -7.05 -16.96 11.83
N GLN A 281 -7.17 -17.05 13.17
CA GLN A 281 -8.12 -16.22 13.93
C GLN A 281 -7.78 -14.73 13.80
N SER A 282 -6.52 -14.37 13.92
CA SER A 282 -6.07 -12.98 13.79
C SER A 282 -6.40 -12.40 12.40
N MET A 283 -6.10 -13.15 11.32
CA MET A 283 -6.44 -12.73 9.95
C MET A 283 -7.96 -12.61 9.75
N GLY A 284 -8.73 -13.58 10.25
CA GLY A 284 -10.20 -13.56 10.16
C GLY A 284 -10.80 -12.38 10.92
N ILE A 285 -10.43 -12.17 12.18
CA ILE A 285 -10.92 -11.05 13.00
C ILE A 285 -10.51 -9.72 12.37
N GLY A 286 -9.25 -9.61 11.92
CA GLY A 286 -8.76 -8.37 11.30
C GLY A 286 -9.52 -8.01 10.02
N LEU A 287 -9.77 -8.98 9.11
CA LEU A 287 -10.60 -8.74 7.92
C LEU A 287 -12.06 -8.42 8.29
N ALA A 288 -12.62 -9.07 9.32
CA ALA A 288 -13.96 -8.78 9.79
C ALA A 288 -14.05 -7.34 10.35
N LEU A 289 -13.06 -6.87 11.12
CA LEU A 289 -13.01 -5.50 11.60
C LEU A 289 -12.92 -4.48 10.47
N MET A 290 -12.06 -4.74 9.46
CA MET A 290 -12.00 -3.90 8.25
C MET A 290 -13.34 -3.87 7.52
N SER A 291 -14.03 -5.00 7.43
CA SER A 291 -15.32 -5.11 6.74
C SER A 291 -16.44 -4.40 7.48
N VAL A 292 -16.58 -4.66 8.79
CA VAL A 292 -17.60 -4.03 9.64
C VAL A 292 -17.40 -2.51 9.75
N SER A 293 -16.15 -2.03 9.62
CA SER A 293 -15.89 -0.59 9.63
C SER A 293 -16.67 0.17 8.55
N TYR A 294 -16.91 -0.44 7.39
CA TYR A 294 -17.70 0.17 6.32
C TYR A 294 -19.19 0.26 6.63
N CYS A 295 -19.74 -0.60 7.51
CA CYS A 295 -21.10 -0.46 7.98
C CYS A 295 -21.36 0.88 8.69
N LEU A 296 -20.32 1.49 9.28
CA LEU A 296 -20.43 2.80 9.92
C LEU A 296 -20.74 3.92 8.93
N LEU A 297 -20.41 3.73 7.64
CA LEU A 297 -20.72 4.68 6.57
C LEU A 297 -22.09 4.45 5.94
N ALA A 298 -22.76 3.34 6.30
CA ALA A 298 -24.10 3.01 5.83
C ALA A 298 -25.16 3.59 6.76
N GLU A 299 -26.31 3.99 6.16
CA GLU A 299 -27.50 4.35 6.93
C GLU A 299 -28.18 3.10 7.52
N PRO A 300 -28.75 3.16 8.73
CA PRO A 300 -28.95 4.38 9.54
C PRO A 300 -27.77 4.75 10.47
N LEU A 301 -26.68 3.97 10.50
CA LEU A 301 -25.58 4.16 11.45
C LEU A 301 -24.87 5.49 11.26
N SER A 302 -24.60 5.87 10.02
CA SER A 302 -23.93 7.14 9.71
C SER A 302 -24.74 8.37 10.14
N GLY A 303 -26.06 8.32 9.96
CA GLY A 303 -26.95 9.40 10.40
C GLY A 303 -27.06 9.49 11.92
N LEU A 304 -27.12 8.34 12.64
CA LEU A 304 -27.17 8.30 14.10
C LEU A 304 -25.90 8.82 14.77
N LEU A 305 -24.75 8.49 14.20
CA LEU A 305 -23.43 8.93 14.71
C LEU A 305 -23.08 10.36 14.28
N GLY A 306 -23.67 10.82 13.17
CA GLY A 306 -23.19 11.95 12.40
C GLY A 306 -22.06 11.54 11.46
N HIS A 307 -22.15 11.93 10.19
CA HIS A 307 -21.25 11.48 9.10
C HIS A 307 -19.77 11.71 9.39
N HIS A 308 -19.42 12.80 10.06
CA HIS A 308 -18.03 13.10 10.43
C HIS A 308 -17.46 12.06 11.41
N LEU A 309 -18.19 11.79 12.51
CA LEU A 309 -17.76 10.80 13.50
C LEU A 309 -17.74 9.39 12.92
N ALA A 310 -18.70 9.06 12.04
CA ALA A 310 -18.76 7.78 11.34
C ALA A 310 -17.48 7.53 10.52
N VAL A 311 -16.99 8.51 9.77
CA VAL A 311 -15.73 8.43 9.01
C VAL A 311 -14.53 8.22 9.91
N GLN A 312 -14.46 8.93 11.04
CA GLN A 312 -13.34 8.80 11.99
C GLN A 312 -13.31 7.42 12.66
N LEU A 313 -14.46 6.94 13.12
CA LEU A 313 -14.60 5.62 13.73
C LEU A 313 -14.31 4.51 12.71
N MET A 314 -14.80 4.67 11.47
CA MET A 314 -14.47 3.77 10.37
C MET A 314 -12.96 3.69 10.17
N ALA A 315 -12.26 4.82 10.07
CA ALA A 315 -10.80 4.85 9.88
C ALA A 315 -10.05 4.16 11.03
N GLY A 316 -10.47 4.39 12.27
CA GLY A 316 -9.89 3.75 13.46
C GLY A 316 -10.08 2.23 13.44
N LEU A 317 -11.32 1.77 13.27
CA LEU A 317 -11.67 0.35 13.27
C LEU A 317 -11.03 -0.39 12.09
N PHE A 318 -11.05 0.23 10.91
CA PHE A 318 -10.37 -0.28 9.70
C PHE A 318 -8.89 -0.50 9.95
N SER A 319 -8.22 0.50 10.54
CA SER A 319 -6.78 0.46 10.79
C SER A 319 -6.41 -0.61 11.80
N LEU A 320 -7.21 -0.80 12.86
CA LEU A 320 -7.03 -1.91 13.81
C LEU A 320 -7.07 -3.26 13.10
N GLY A 321 -8.07 -3.47 12.26
CA GLY A 321 -8.18 -4.69 11.45
C GLY A 321 -6.99 -4.90 10.53
N SER A 322 -6.55 -3.84 9.83
CA SER A 322 -5.40 -3.88 8.93
C SER A 322 -4.10 -4.29 9.62
N LEU A 323 -3.85 -3.81 10.86
CA LEU A 323 -2.67 -4.18 11.66
C LEU A 323 -2.67 -5.67 12.03
N MET A 324 -3.84 -6.28 12.18
CA MET A 324 -3.96 -7.71 12.48
C MET A 324 -3.70 -8.60 11.26
N VAL A 325 -3.98 -8.11 10.07
CA VAL A 325 -3.97 -8.90 8.82
C VAL A 325 -2.66 -8.77 8.06
N LEU A 326 -2.26 -7.54 7.72
CA LEU A 326 -1.20 -7.27 6.75
C LEU A 326 0.13 -7.98 7.03
N PRO A 327 0.66 -7.98 8.28
CA PRO A 327 1.92 -8.65 8.56
C PRO A 327 1.85 -10.17 8.37
N LEU A 328 0.68 -10.77 8.64
CA LEU A 328 0.49 -12.21 8.54
C LEU A 328 0.33 -12.69 7.11
N LEU A 329 -0.33 -11.90 6.26
CA LEU A 329 -0.48 -12.26 4.84
C LEU A 329 0.88 -12.50 4.19
N SER A 330 1.81 -11.59 4.41
CA SER A 330 3.17 -11.73 3.87
C SER A 330 3.96 -12.86 4.53
N ALA A 331 3.80 -13.05 5.85
CA ALA A 331 4.49 -14.10 6.61
C ALA A 331 4.04 -15.52 6.22
N HIS A 332 2.85 -15.67 5.64
CA HIS A 332 2.29 -16.99 5.27
C HIS A 332 2.68 -17.46 3.87
N VAL A 333 3.08 -16.58 2.95
CA VAL A 333 3.51 -16.96 1.59
C VAL A 333 4.59 -18.03 1.56
N PRO A 334 5.63 -17.99 2.43
CA PRO A 334 6.67 -19.01 2.44
C PRO A 334 6.20 -20.45 2.72
N HIS A 335 5.09 -20.63 3.44
CA HIS A 335 4.55 -21.97 3.74
C HIS A 335 4.10 -22.74 2.49
N TYR A 336 3.78 -22.03 1.41
CA TYR A 336 3.40 -22.64 0.13
C TYR A 336 4.54 -22.72 -0.86
N ALA A 337 5.62 -21.97 -0.62
CA ALA A 337 6.69 -21.80 -1.57
C ALA A 337 7.59 -23.03 -1.65
N ARG A 338 7.86 -23.51 -2.87
CA ARG A 338 8.89 -24.52 -3.11
C ARG A 338 10.29 -23.91 -2.93
N ARG A 339 11.26 -24.73 -2.55
CA ARG A 339 12.65 -24.30 -2.40
C ARG A 339 13.14 -23.58 -3.67
N GLY A 340 13.73 -22.42 -3.52
CA GLY A 340 14.24 -21.58 -4.63
C GLY A 340 13.20 -20.80 -5.43
N GLN A 341 11.90 -20.85 -5.07
CA GLN A 341 10.84 -20.15 -5.81
C GLN A 341 10.11 -19.09 -5.00
N LEU A 342 10.60 -18.73 -3.83
CA LEU A 342 9.92 -17.83 -2.88
C LEU A 342 9.56 -16.47 -3.52
N ALA A 343 10.47 -15.90 -4.30
CA ALA A 343 10.24 -14.63 -4.97
C ALA A 343 9.08 -14.70 -5.98
N ALA A 344 8.95 -15.82 -6.71
CA ALA A 344 7.85 -16.02 -7.65
C ALA A 344 6.49 -16.12 -6.92
N TYR A 345 6.45 -16.78 -5.74
CA TYR A 345 5.24 -16.86 -4.94
C TYR A 345 4.82 -15.49 -4.39
N TYR A 346 5.75 -14.68 -3.91
CA TYR A 346 5.44 -13.30 -3.51
C TYR A 346 4.96 -12.45 -4.68
N GLY A 347 5.59 -12.59 -5.83
CA GLY A 347 5.19 -11.87 -7.04
C GLY A 347 3.79 -12.26 -7.53
N PHE A 348 3.48 -13.56 -7.54
CA PHE A 348 2.14 -14.05 -7.89
C PHE A 348 1.10 -13.55 -6.89
N PHE A 349 1.39 -13.66 -5.58
CA PHE A 349 0.52 -13.18 -4.51
C PHE A 349 0.21 -11.68 -4.64
N ALA A 350 1.24 -10.86 -4.86
CA ALA A 350 1.10 -9.44 -5.08
C ALA A 350 0.31 -9.14 -6.37
N GLY A 351 0.57 -9.91 -7.44
CA GLY A 351 -0.15 -9.79 -8.72
C GLY A 351 -1.65 -10.05 -8.59
N VAL A 352 -2.04 -11.10 -7.86
CA VAL A 352 -3.46 -11.39 -7.56
C VAL A 352 -4.08 -10.22 -6.78
N GLY A 353 -3.40 -9.71 -5.74
CA GLY A 353 -3.86 -8.56 -4.97
C GLY A 353 -4.01 -7.30 -5.83
N GLY A 354 -3.03 -7.03 -6.70
CA GLY A 354 -3.07 -5.90 -7.63
C GLY A 354 -4.20 -6.00 -8.66
N LEU A 355 -4.45 -7.20 -9.20
CA LEU A 355 -5.56 -7.43 -10.13
C LEU A 355 -6.90 -7.20 -9.44
N VAL A 356 -7.09 -7.73 -8.25
CA VAL A 356 -8.31 -7.51 -7.46
C VAL A 356 -8.48 -6.03 -7.13
N ALA A 357 -7.42 -5.32 -6.77
CA ALA A 357 -7.46 -3.89 -6.55
C ALA A 357 -7.86 -3.10 -7.81
N LEU A 358 -7.33 -3.46 -8.98
CA LEU A 358 -7.72 -2.84 -10.25
C LEU A 358 -9.21 -3.05 -10.54
N LEU A 359 -9.66 -4.30 -10.51
CA LEU A 359 -11.03 -4.65 -10.82
C LEU A 359 -12.02 -4.01 -9.82
N SER A 360 -11.69 -4.02 -8.52
CA SER A 360 -12.52 -3.41 -7.48
C SER A 360 -12.60 -1.89 -7.64
N ASN A 361 -11.49 -1.21 -7.93
CA ASN A 361 -11.51 0.24 -8.15
C ASN A 361 -12.37 0.63 -9.36
N VAL A 362 -12.24 -0.08 -10.48
CA VAL A 362 -13.07 0.16 -11.70
C VAL A 362 -14.54 -0.10 -11.39
N LEU A 363 -14.84 -1.22 -10.73
CA LEU A 363 -16.22 -1.60 -10.40
C LEU A 363 -16.84 -0.60 -9.43
N ILE A 364 -16.17 -0.28 -8.33
CA ILE A 364 -16.63 0.71 -7.36
C ILE A 364 -16.83 2.06 -8.05
N GLY A 365 -15.84 2.51 -8.84
CA GLY A 365 -15.93 3.78 -9.55
C GLY A 365 -17.13 3.87 -10.51
N ARG A 366 -17.54 2.74 -11.13
CA ARG A 366 -18.72 2.69 -12.00
C ARG A 366 -20.03 2.95 -11.24
N PHE A 367 -20.09 2.61 -9.96
CA PHE A 367 -21.26 2.80 -9.11
C PHE A 367 -21.20 4.09 -8.28
N LEU A 368 -20.11 4.86 -8.36
CA LEU A 368 -20.04 6.16 -7.70
C LEU A 368 -20.71 7.22 -8.56
N PRO A 369 -21.78 7.86 -8.06
CA PRO A 369 -22.40 8.99 -8.76
C PRO A 369 -21.50 10.23 -8.67
N ALA A 370 -21.58 11.11 -9.66
CA ALA A 370 -20.71 12.28 -9.75
C ALA A 370 -20.95 13.34 -8.64
N GLU A 371 -22.20 13.49 -8.19
CA GLU A 371 -22.59 14.57 -7.26
C GLU A 371 -23.39 14.08 -6.04
N GLN A 372 -23.51 12.78 -5.85
CA GLN A 372 -24.30 12.19 -4.76
C GLN A 372 -23.42 11.29 -3.88
N ALA A 373 -23.92 11.01 -2.69
CA ALA A 373 -23.28 10.06 -1.81
C ALA A 373 -23.17 8.66 -2.44
N PRO A 374 -22.09 7.91 -2.16
CA PRO A 374 -21.99 6.52 -2.60
C PRO A 374 -23.22 5.72 -2.19
N PRO A 375 -23.70 4.80 -3.04
CA PRO A 375 -24.90 4.04 -2.75
C PRO A 375 -24.71 3.17 -1.49
N GLN A 376 -25.74 3.07 -0.66
CA GLN A 376 -25.73 2.27 0.57
C GLN A 376 -25.32 0.82 0.32
N LEU A 377 -25.75 0.26 -0.82
CA LEU A 377 -25.41 -1.08 -1.24
C LEU A 377 -23.89 -1.31 -1.34
N LEU A 378 -23.11 -0.29 -1.67
CA LEU A 378 -21.64 -0.38 -1.73
C LEU A 378 -21.06 -0.76 -0.36
N TRP A 379 -21.46 -0.08 0.70
CA TRP A 379 -20.94 -0.31 2.05
C TRP A 379 -21.33 -1.69 2.59
N TRP A 380 -22.58 -2.08 2.39
CA TRP A 380 -23.06 -3.42 2.75
C TRP A 380 -22.36 -4.51 1.95
N SER A 381 -22.14 -4.30 0.64
CA SER A 381 -21.43 -5.26 -0.21
C SER A 381 -19.98 -5.44 0.20
N LEU A 382 -19.25 -4.35 0.46
CA LEU A 382 -17.87 -4.42 0.97
C LEU A 382 -17.81 -5.19 2.29
N SER A 383 -18.74 -4.92 3.19
CA SER A 383 -18.83 -5.61 4.48
C SER A 383 -19.13 -7.09 4.31
N ALA A 384 -20.10 -7.45 3.49
CA ALA A 384 -20.49 -8.86 3.27
C ALA A 384 -19.38 -9.68 2.60
N ILE A 385 -18.75 -9.13 1.54
CA ILE A 385 -17.64 -9.80 0.84
C ILE A 385 -16.45 -9.97 1.79
N GLY A 386 -16.11 -8.94 2.56
CA GLY A 386 -14.99 -9.00 3.48
C GLY A 386 -15.23 -9.97 4.65
N ILE A 387 -16.45 -10.03 5.21
CA ILE A 387 -16.82 -11.04 6.23
C ILE A 387 -16.75 -12.45 5.65
N GLY A 388 -17.28 -12.67 4.43
CA GLY A 388 -17.17 -13.96 3.76
C GLY A 388 -15.72 -14.40 3.58
N ALA A 389 -14.83 -13.48 3.15
CA ALA A 389 -13.41 -13.75 3.03
C ALA A 389 -12.75 -13.98 4.40
N ALA A 390 -13.15 -13.26 5.45
CA ALA A 390 -12.65 -13.43 6.81
C ALA A 390 -12.93 -14.85 7.34
N VAL A 391 -14.17 -15.30 7.19
CA VAL A 391 -14.56 -16.67 7.58
C VAL A 391 -13.81 -17.70 6.73
N GLY A 392 -13.76 -17.49 5.40
CA GLY A 392 -13.05 -18.37 4.48
C GLY A 392 -11.57 -18.49 4.80
N LEU A 393 -10.89 -17.37 5.13
CA LEU A 393 -9.47 -17.34 5.47
C LEU A 393 -9.21 -18.03 6.82
N ALA A 394 -10.00 -17.72 7.85
CA ALA A 394 -9.90 -18.37 9.15
C ALA A 394 -10.08 -19.90 9.04
N TRP A 395 -11.07 -20.34 8.26
CA TRP A 395 -11.30 -21.78 8.02
C TRP A 395 -10.15 -22.44 7.22
N HIS A 396 -9.67 -21.77 6.15
CA HIS A 396 -8.54 -22.28 5.36
C HIS A 396 -7.29 -22.47 6.21
N MET A 397 -6.98 -21.49 7.06
CA MET A 397 -5.84 -21.52 7.96
C MET A 397 -5.98 -22.56 9.06
N GLY A 398 -7.20 -22.76 9.59
CA GLY A 398 -7.47 -23.79 10.59
C GLY A 398 -7.24 -25.22 10.09
N ARG A 399 -7.37 -25.44 8.77
CA ARG A 399 -7.10 -26.76 8.15
C ARG A 399 -5.62 -27.02 7.87
N LEU A 400 -4.80 -25.99 7.83
CA LEU A 400 -3.35 -26.09 7.62
C LEU A 400 -2.58 -26.26 8.93
N ALA A 401 -3.19 -25.92 10.07
CA ALA A 401 -2.59 -26.16 11.38
C ALA A 401 -2.51 -27.68 11.64
N PRO A 402 -1.34 -28.23 12.01
CA PRO A 402 -1.25 -29.64 12.38
C PRO A 402 -2.19 -29.91 13.58
N PRO A 403 -2.85 -31.09 13.63
CA PRO A 403 -3.66 -31.46 14.77
C PRO A 403 -2.74 -31.60 16.00
N GLY A 404 -2.76 -30.61 16.91
CA GLY A 404 -1.95 -30.63 18.14
C GLY A 404 -1.53 -29.28 18.72
N THR A 405 -1.79 -28.16 18.05
CA THR A 405 -1.41 -26.82 18.55
C THR A 405 -2.60 -26.00 19.09
N GLN A 406 -3.67 -26.67 19.48
CA GLN A 406 -4.78 -26.07 20.22
C GLN A 406 -4.66 -26.45 21.70
N SER A 407 -3.79 -25.78 22.43
CA SER A 407 -3.78 -25.80 23.90
C SER A 407 -3.37 -24.43 24.43
#